data_cf11c0e1e5bc050cec9898f35d8ec42b
#
_entry.id   cf11c0e1e5bc050cec9898f35d8ec42b
#
_cell.length_a   1.000
_cell.length_b   1.000
_cell.length_c   1.000
_cell.angle_alpha   90.00
_cell.angle_beta   90.00
_cell.angle_gamma   90.00
#
_symmetry.space_group_name_H-M   'P 1'
#
loop_
_entity.id
_entity.type
_entity.pdbx_description
1 polymer ?
#
loop_
_entity_poly.entity_id
_entity_poly.type
_entity_poly.pdbx_seq_one_letter_code
_entity_poly.pdbx_strand_id
1 'polypeptide(L)'
;MIKNLSWKAISLTALVLVGVATTAGAQAPGTVFQATLGEAGQPTSEVSTEELRQILADRSATVLDARPFREFAISHIPGALNVAPKPDVPISVYVSDVAEIGRLVREDKATPIVLYCNGPYCGKSKRLAAELLAAGFINVRRYQLGIPVWRALGGVTEIESEGLRHVLANDPTAVVIDAREPEEYRAGTLPNARNIPRSGVLEGKDVGEVRRAKDDGRLPMEDHNTRIIVVGRDARQARYVAEALAREAFHNVSYFPASFEESAAALRPSEGAG
;
A
#
# COMPACT_ATOMS: atom_id res chain seq x y z
N MET A 1 79.50 58.39 30.68
CA MET A 1 79.33 56.99 30.33
C MET A 1 77.90 56.56 30.66
N ILE A 2 77.00 56.62 29.70
CA ILE A 2 75.61 56.22 29.88
C ILE A 2 75.32 55.16 28.87
N LYS A 3 75.02 53.94 29.29
CA LYS A 3 74.67 52.79 28.42
C LYS A 3 73.25 52.82 27.96
N ASN A 4 73.05 52.77 26.64
CA ASN A 4 71.75 52.65 26.01
C ASN A 4 71.13 51.28 26.29
N LEU A 5 69.92 51.25 26.81
CA LEU A 5 69.09 50.07 26.98
C LEU A 5 68.06 50.03 25.85
N SER A 6 68.19 49.07 24.95
CA SER A 6 67.27 48.88 23.83
C SER A 6 66.05 48.02 24.31
N TRP A 7 64.88 48.58 24.16
CA TRP A 7 63.62 47.85 24.39
C TRP A 7 63.26 47.06 23.14
N LYS A 8 63.20 45.75 23.24
CA LYS A 8 62.63 44.91 22.21
C LYS A 8 61.13 44.87 22.40
N ALA A 9 60.38 45.32 21.42
CA ALA A 9 58.94 45.18 21.38
C ALA A 9 58.56 43.73 21.09
N ILE A 10 57.80 43.13 22.00
CA ILE A 10 57.16 41.80 21.82
C ILE A 10 55.79 42.05 21.19
N SER A 11 55.66 41.72 19.89
CA SER A 11 54.36 41.71 19.22
C SER A 11 53.59 40.45 19.65
N LEU A 12 52.48 40.69 20.35
CA LEU A 12 51.53 39.65 20.74
C LEU A 12 50.51 39.52 19.59
N THR A 13 50.64 38.48 18.76
CA THR A 13 49.67 38.17 17.72
C THR A 13 48.50 37.43 18.34
N ALA A 14 47.37 38.08 18.53
CA ALA A 14 46.15 37.44 19.00
C ALA A 14 45.54 36.63 17.84
N LEU A 15 45.53 35.30 17.99
CA LEU A 15 44.88 34.37 17.09
C LEU A 15 43.37 34.37 17.44
N VAL A 16 42.55 35.03 16.62
CA VAL A 16 41.08 34.97 16.73
C VAL A 16 40.59 33.69 16.10
N LEU A 17 40.27 32.70 16.87
CA LEU A 17 39.54 31.50 16.47
C LEU A 17 38.08 31.84 16.26
N VAL A 18 37.70 32.05 15.01
CA VAL A 18 36.27 32.13 14.60
C VAL A 18 35.69 30.71 14.63
N GLY A 19 35.02 30.37 15.73
CA GLY A 19 34.24 29.15 15.80
C GLY A 19 33.04 29.23 14.89
N VAL A 20 33.04 28.48 13.78
CA VAL A 20 31.83 28.28 12.96
C VAL A 20 30.92 27.35 13.75
N ALA A 21 29.93 27.93 14.45
CA ALA A 21 28.84 27.15 15.02
C ALA A 21 28.00 26.61 13.87
N THR A 22 28.19 25.35 13.51
CA THR A 22 27.23 24.61 12.69
C THR A 22 25.95 24.45 13.49
N THR A 23 24.95 25.29 13.23
CA THR A 23 23.60 25.04 13.71
C THR A 23 23.13 23.77 13.02
N ALA A 24 23.15 22.63 13.76
CA ALA A 24 22.39 21.46 13.37
C ALA A 24 20.92 21.91 13.31
N GLY A 25 20.41 22.16 12.11
CA GLY A 25 19.02 22.47 11.91
C GLY A 25 18.21 21.28 12.46
N ALA A 26 17.43 21.51 13.50
CA ALA A 26 16.49 20.52 13.99
C ALA A 26 15.56 20.18 12.82
N GLN A 27 15.70 18.97 12.26
CA GLN A 27 14.75 18.46 11.28
C GLN A 27 13.37 18.49 11.93
N ALA A 28 12.39 19.05 11.20
CA ALA A 28 11.00 18.98 11.65
C ALA A 28 10.63 17.51 11.92
N PRO A 29 9.89 17.22 12.99
CA PRO A 29 9.50 15.85 13.27
C PRO A 29 8.76 15.26 12.09
N GLY A 30 9.21 14.11 11.59
CA GLY A 30 8.59 13.41 10.48
C GLY A 30 7.15 13.02 10.82
N THR A 31 6.29 12.98 9.81
CA THR A 31 4.91 12.50 9.97
C THR A 31 4.89 10.97 10.08
N VAL A 32 3.78 10.40 10.60
CA VAL A 32 3.58 8.94 10.62
C VAL A 32 3.65 8.32 9.21
N PHE A 33 3.36 9.10 8.17
CA PHE A 33 3.46 8.65 6.77
C PHE A 33 4.90 8.51 6.28
N GLN A 34 5.85 9.20 6.91
CA GLN A 34 7.28 9.16 6.62
C GLN A 34 8.04 8.14 7.47
N ALA A 35 7.35 7.52 8.42
CA ALA A 35 7.96 6.53 9.29
C ALA A 35 8.34 5.25 8.56
N THR A 36 9.46 4.66 8.96
CA THR A 36 9.89 3.30 8.66
C THR A 36 10.22 2.60 9.98
N LEU A 37 10.47 1.29 9.98
CA LEU A 37 10.90 0.61 11.20
C LEU A 37 12.36 0.93 11.57
N GLY A 38 13.18 1.27 10.58
CA GLY A 38 14.60 1.53 10.80
C GLY A 38 15.35 0.31 11.30
N GLU A 39 15.01 -0.89 10.83
CA GLU A 39 15.61 -2.13 11.30
C GLU A 39 17.10 -2.18 10.99
N ALA A 40 17.92 -2.29 12.05
CA ALA A 40 19.37 -2.41 11.90
C ALA A 40 19.78 -3.74 11.24
N GLY A 41 20.90 -3.73 10.50
CA GLY A 41 21.49 -4.92 9.91
C GLY A 41 20.72 -5.52 8.72
N GLN A 42 19.73 -4.81 8.17
CA GLN A 42 19.03 -5.26 6.97
C GLN A 42 19.81 -4.87 5.71
N PRO A 43 19.94 -5.78 4.72
CA PRO A 43 20.71 -5.50 3.50
C PRO A 43 20.00 -4.55 2.52
N THR A 44 18.72 -4.30 2.71
CA THR A 44 17.90 -3.43 1.84
C THR A 44 17.28 -2.30 2.64
N SER A 45 17.17 -1.12 2.03
CA SER A 45 16.48 0.03 2.62
C SER A 45 14.97 -0.18 2.67
N GLU A 46 14.34 0.55 3.58
CA GLU A 46 12.88 0.59 3.68
C GLU A 46 12.31 1.79 2.91
N VAL A 47 11.07 1.68 2.49
CA VAL A 47 10.25 2.79 2.00
C VAL A 47 9.17 3.11 3.04
N SER A 48 8.88 4.38 3.21
CA SER A 48 7.77 4.85 4.04
C SER A 48 6.44 4.71 3.29
N THR A 49 5.32 4.93 3.99
CA THR A 49 3.99 4.95 3.34
C THR A 49 3.86 6.10 2.34
N GLU A 50 4.46 7.25 2.64
CA GLU A 50 4.47 8.40 1.73
C GLU A 50 5.25 8.09 0.44
N GLU A 51 6.46 7.54 0.57
CA GLU A 51 7.26 7.11 -0.58
C GLU A 51 6.56 6.03 -1.41
N LEU A 52 5.91 5.05 -0.74
CA LEU A 52 5.18 4.01 -1.46
C LEU A 52 4.02 4.59 -2.27
N ARG A 53 3.27 5.56 -1.72
CA ARG A 53 2.22 6.27 -2.46
C ARG A 53 2.77 6.98 -3.69
N GLN A 54 3.92 7.63 -3.55
CA GLN A 54 4.60 8.29 -4.69
C GLN A 54 5.05 7.26 -5.73
N ILE A 55 5.68 6.17 -5.32
CA ILE A 55 6.11 5.08 -6.20
C ILE A 55 4.93 4.51 -7.00
N LEU A 56 3.78 4.31 -6.36
CA LEU A 56 2.56 3.82 -7.02
C LEU A 56 1.99 4.85 -8.01
N ALA A 57 2.00 6.13 -7.66
CA ALA A 57 1.53 7.22 -8.53
C ALA A 57 2.40 7.36 -9.77
N ASP A 58 3.72 7.33 -9.61
CA ASP A 58 4.71 7.52 -10.68
C ASP A 58 5.04 6.23 -11.43
N ARG A 59 4.61 5.08 -10.89
CA ARG A 59 5.00 3.75 -11.38
C ARG A 59 6.51 3.58 -11.48
N SER A 60 7.25 4.18 -10.53
CA SER A 60 8.71 4.23 -10.54
C SER A 60 9.38 2.96 -10.03
N ALA A 61 8.62 2.00 -9.50
CA ALA A 61 9.10 0.67 -9.12
C ALA A 61 8.01 -0.40 -9.33
N THR A 62 8.43 -1.64 -9.48
CA THR A 62 7.53 -2.80 -9.42
C THR A 62 7.25 -3.13 -7.96
N VAL A 63 6.00 -2.99 -7.53
CA VAL A 63 5.58 -3.32 -6.17
C VAL A 63 5.11 -4.77 -6.11
N LEU A 64 5.69 -5.56 -5.20
CA LEU A 64 5.48 -7.01 -5.14
C LEU A 64 4.98 -7.43 -3.77
N ASP A 65 3.89 -8.16 -3.75
CA ASP A 65 3.31 -8.78 -2.56
C ASP A 65 3.89 -10.19 -2.36
N ALA A 66 4.64 -10.37 -1.28
CA ALA A 66 5.24 -11.64 -0.92
C ALA A 66 4.30 -12.57 -0.12
N ARG A 67 3.04 -12.20 0.11
CA ARG A 67 2.06 -13.01 0.83
C ARG A 67 1.57 -14.18 -0.03
N PRO A 68 0.99 -15.23 0.61
CA PRO A 68 0.29 -16.28 -0.12
C PRO A 68 -0.76 -15.70 -1.07
N PHE A 69 -0.97 -16.35 -2.21
CA PHE A 69 -1.91 -15.88 -3.25
C PHE A 69 -3.32 -15.60 -2.71
N ARG A 70 -3.84 -16.45 -1.80
CA ARG A 70 -5.17 -16.22 -1.18
C ARG A 70 -5.25 -14.88 -0.44
N GLU A 71 -4.21 -14.53 0.31
CA GLU A 71 -4.19 -13.25 1.03
C GLU A 71 -4.12 -12.06 0.07
N PHE A 72 -3.31 -12.20 -0.99
CA PHE A 72 -3.24 -11.22 -2.07
C PHE A 72 -4.60 -11.08 -2.76
N ALA A 73 -5.23 -12.18 -3.16
CA ALA A 73 -6.51 -12.16 -3.86
C ALA A 73 -7.63 -11.49 -3.05
N ILE A 74 -7.64 -11.70 -1.73
CA ILE A 74 -8.63 -11.05 -0.83
C ILE A 74 -8.39 -9.54 -0.71
N SER A 75 -7.12 -9.12 -0.64
CA SER A 75 -6.80 -7.69 -0.61
C SER A 75 -5.31 -7.44 -0.81
N HIS A 76 -4.94 -6.54 -1.69
CA HIS A 76 -3.54 -6.15 -1.92
C HIS A 76 -3.43 -4.64 -2.19
N ILE A 77 -2.23 -4.10 -2.07
CA ILE A 77 -1.96 -2.69 -2.39
C ILE A 77 -2.18 -2.49 -3.89
N PRO A 78 -2.93 -1.44 -4.30
CA PRO A 78 -3.30 -1.23 -5.70
C PRO A 78 -2.11 -1.26 -6.66
N GLY A 79 -2.24 -2.06 -7.73
CA GLY A 79 -1.19 -2.21 -8.74
C GLY A 79 -0.02 -3.11 -8.34
N ALA A 80 -0.02 -3.69 -7.14
CA ALA A 80 0.98 -4.68 -6.75
C ALA A 80 0.76 -6.03 -7.47
N LEU A 81 1.86 -6.76 -7.73
CA LEU A 81 1.83 -8.10 -8.28
C LEU A 81 2.14 -9.13 -7.20
N ASN A 82 1.51 -10.28 -7.27
CA ASN A 82 1.81 -11.40 -6.35
C ASN A 82 2.93 -12.28 -6.90
N VAL A 83 3.82 -12.71 -6.03
CA VAL A 83 4.97 -13.56 -6.38
C VAL A 83 4.88 -14.99 -5.82
N ALA A 84 3.83 -15.29 -5.07
CA ALA A 84 3.63 -16.64 -4.53
C ALA A 84 3.05 -17.61 -5.57
N PRO A 85 3.18 -18.93 -5.35
CA PRO A 85 2.51 -19.95 -6.18
C PRO A 85 1.01 -19.69 -6.25
N LYS A 86 0.44 -19.81 -7.44
CA LYS A 86 -1.00 -19.69 -7.68
C LYS A 86 -1.68 -21.05 -7.61
N PRO A 87 -2.93 -21.15 -7.12
CA PRO A 87 -3.63 -22.43 -6.95
C PRO A 87 -3.76 -23.23 -8.25
N ASP A 88 -4.03 -22.56 -9.36
CA ASP A 88 -4.29 -23.19 -10.67
C ASP A 88 -3.03 -23.45 -11.50
N VAL A 89 -1.85 -23.09 -10.96
CA VAL A 89 -0.57 -23.33 -11.62
C VAL A 89 0.09 -24.55 -10.97
N PRO A 90 0.41 -25.61 -11.74
CA PRO A 90 1.11 -26.76 -11.19
C PRO A 90 2.40 -26.34 -10.50
N ILE A 91 2.65 -26.87 -9.30
CA ILE A 91 3.85 -26.55 -8.52
C ILE A 91 5.15 -26.86 -9.29
N SER A 92 5.09 -27.78 -10.24
CA SER A 92 6.22 -28.10 -11.14
C SER A 92 6.63 -26.95 -12.07
N VAL A 93 5.74 -25.97 -12.28
CA VAL A 93 6.00 -24.77 -13.09
C VAL A 93 6.57 -23.64 -12.24
N TYR A 94 6.33 -23.67 -10.92
CA TYR A 94 6.82 -22.67 -10.00
C TYR A 94 8.19 -23.07 -9.44
N VAL A 95 9.23 -22.39 -9.90
CA VAL A 95 10.60 -22.69 -9.48
C VAL A 95 10.92 -22.07 -8.11
N SER A 96 10.71 -20.76 -7.95
CA SER A 96 10.90 -20.01 -6.71
C SER A 96 10.32 -18.60 -6.83
N ASP A 97 10.12 -17.93 -5.67
CA ASP A 97 9.71 -16.51 -5.64
C ASP A 97 10.70 -15.63 -6.44
N VAL A 98 12.01 -15.91 -6.35
CA VAL A 98 13.06 -15.17 -7.07
C VAL A 98 12.94 -15.35 -8.58
N ALA A 99 12.72 -16.58 -9.05
CA ALA A 99 12.54 -16.87 -10.47
C ALA A 99 11.27 -16.19 -11.03
N GLU A 100 10.18 -16.20 -10.26
CA GLU A 100 8.94 -15.54 -10.65
C GLU A 100 9.13 -14.01 -10.74
N ILE A 101 9.86 -13.41 -9.81
CA ILE A 101 10.22 -11.99 -9.88
C ILE A 101 11.08 -11.71 -11.12
N GLY A 102 12.09 -12.55 -11.39
CA GLY A 102 12.91 -12.43 -12.61
C GLY A 102 12.03 -12.38 -13.85
N ARG A 103 11.09 -13.31 -13.96
CA ARG A 103 10.13 -13.36 -15.08
C ARG A 103 9.27 -12.09 -15.17
N LEU A 104 8.74 -11.60 -14.05
CA LEU A 104 7.90 -10.40 -14.00
C LEU A 104 8.65 -9.15 -14.45
N VAL A 105 9.92 -9.00 -14.09
CA VAL A 105 10.77 -7.88 -14.49
C VAL A 105 11.64 -8.16 -15.72
N ARG A 106 11.33 -9.23 -16.50
CA ARG A 106 12.02 -9.61 -17.74
C ARG A 106 13.53 -9.79 -17.56
N GLU A 107 13.93 -10.38 -16.43
CA GLU A 107 15.33 -10.60 -16.02
C GLU A 107 16.19 -9.33 -15.89
N ASP A 108 15.58 -8.14 -15.93
CA ASP A 108 16.29 -6.88 -15.69
C ASP A 108 16.60 -6.72 -14.19
N LYS A 109 17.85 -6.97 -13.84
CA LYS A 109 18.36 -6.88 -12.47
C LYS A 109 18.45 -5.44 -11.94
N ALA A 110 18.36 -4.43 -12.79
CA ALA A 110 18.35 -3.03 -12.42
C ALA A 110 16.95 -2.48 -12.15
N THR A 111 15.90 -3.21 -12.51
CA THR A 111 14.51 -2.78 -12.25
C THR A 111 14.32 -2.46 -10.77
N PRO A 112 13.79 -1.26 -10.43
CA PRO A 112 13.43 -0.94 -9.05
C PRO A 112 12.30 -1.83 -8.54
N ILE A 113 12.50 -2.48 -7.39
CA ILE A 113 11.56 -3.39 -6.76
C ILE A 113 11.25 -2.93 -5.34
N VAL A 114 9.98 -2.93 -4.96
CA VAL A 114 9.53 -2.76 -3.58
C VAL A 114 8.75 -4.00 -3.16
N LEU A 115 9.27 -4.71 -2.16
CA LEU A 115 8.60 -5.86 -1.56
C LEU A 115 7.77 -5.45 -0.35
N TYR A 116 6.59 -6.04 -0.16
CA TYR A 116 5.84 -5.94 1.09
C TYR A 116 5.25 -7.29 1.52
N CYS A 117 4.78 -7.34 2.77
CA CYS A 117 4.18 -8.52 3.39
C CYS A 117 3.12 -8.10 4.44
N ASN A 118 2.86 -8.96 5.43
CA ASN A 118 1.89 -8.77 6.51
C ASN A 118 2.37 -7.83 7.65
N GLY A 119 3.38 -7.00 7.41
CA GLY A 119 3.80 -5.97 8.36
C GLY A 119 5.10 -6.27 9.12
N PRO A 120 5.33 -5.55 10.24
CA PRO A 120 6.64 -5.44 10.88
C PRO A 120 7.31 -6.76 11.21
N TYR A 121 6.53 -7.73 11.65
CA TYR A 121 7.04 -9.04 12.10
C TYR A 121 7.13 -10.09 10.98
N CYS A 122 6.72 -9.76 9.75
CA CYS A 122 6.79 -10.68 8.62
C CYS A 122 8.22 -10.82 8.10
N GLY A 123 8.83 -12.00 8.29
CA GLY A 123 10.16 -12.29 7.80
C GLY A 123 10.24 -12.61 6.31
N LYS A 124 9.10 -12.82 5.62
CA LYS A 124 9.12 -13.30 4.23
C LYS A 124 9.68 -12.27 3.26
N SER A 125 9.24 -11.00 3.36
CA SER A 125 9.79 -9.92 2.52
C SER A 125 11.28 -9.66 2.79
N LYS A 126 11.73 -9.80 4.04
CA LYS A 126 13.17 -9.67 4.40
C LYS A 126 14.01 -10.76 3.76
N ARG A 127 13.58 -12.02 3.90
CA ARG A 127 14.27 -13.17 3.29
C ARG A 127 14.32 -13.05 1.78
N LEU A 128 13.18 -12.76 1.15
CA LEU A 128 13.08 -12.63 -0.29
C LEU A 128 13.93 -11.46 -0.83
N ALA A 129 14.01 -10.35 -0.09
CA ALA A 129 14.89 -9.24 -0.45
C ALA A 129 16.37 -9.66 -0.44
N ALA A 130 16.82 -10.43 0.56
CA ALA A 130 18.18 -10.96 0.61
C ALA A 130 18.45 -11.96 -0.52
N GLU A 131 17.50 -12.83 -0.82
CA GLU A 131 17.59 -13.79 -1.93
C GLU A 131 17.69 -13.07 -3.29
N LEU A 132 16.95 -11.98 -3.52
CA LEU A 132 17.04 -11.17 -4.72
C LEU A 132 18.41 -10.49 -4.85
N LEU A 133 18.95 -9.91 -3.78
CA LEU A 133 20.30 -9.35 -3.81
C LEU A 133 21.35 -10.41 -4.15
N ALA A 134 21.24 -11.61 -3.57
CA ALA A 134 22.12 -12.74 -3.87
C ALA A 134 21.99 -13.20 -5.33
N ALA A 135 20.80 -13.05 -5.94
CA ALA A 135 20.54 -13.33 -7.36
C ALA A 135 20.97 -12.17 -8.29
N GLY A 136 21.58 -11.09 -7.76
CA GLY A 136 22.14 -9.99 -8.53
C GLY A 136 21.18 -8.84 -8.82
N PHE A 137 19.99 -8.79 -8.20
CA PHE A 137 19.13 -7.60 -8.28
C PHE A 137 19.73 -6.48 -7.42
N ILE A 138 19.83 -5.27 -7.96
CA ILE A 138 20.57 -4.18 -7.31
C ILE A 138 19.67 -3.08 -6.72
N ASN A 139 18.40 -3.02 -7.11
CA ASN A 139 17.44 -1.98 -6.69
C ASN A 139 16.27 -2.57 -5.91
N VAL A 140 16.54 -3.24 -4.80
CA VAL A 140 15.53 -3.88 -3.95
C VAL A 140 15.31 -3.08 -2.68
N ARG A 141 14.06 -2.68 -2.44
CA ARG A 141 13.63 -1.99 -1.22
C ARG A 141 12.45 -2.72 -0.59
N ARG A 142 12.09 -2.37 0.64
CA ARG A 142 10.99 -3.02 1.37
C ARG A 142 10.04 -2.00 1.96
N TYR A 143 8.74 -2.21 1.78
CA TYR A 143 7.70 -1.57 2.59
C TYR A 143 7.43 -2.48 3.79
N GLN A 144 8.27 -2.38 4.82
CA GLN A 144 8.24 -3.31 5.96
C GLN A 144 7.05 -3.09 6.88
N LEU A 145 6.44 -1.90 6.88
CA LEU A 145 5.19 -1.63 7.60
C LEU A 145 4.03 -2.50 7.09
N GLY A 146 4.05 -2.89 5.82
CA GLY A 146 3.14 -3.85 5.22
C GLY A 146 1.68 -3.39 5.12
N ILE A 147 0.81 -4.31 4.67
CA ILE A 147 -0.58 -4.00 4.37
C ILE A 147 -1.41 -3.54 5.58
N PRO A 148 -1.17 -4.00 6.83
CA PRO A 148 -1.94 -3.50 7.97
C PRO A 148 -1.75 -2.00 8.21
N VAL A 149 -0.49 -1.51 8.13
CA VAL A 149 -0.22 -0.09 8.30
C VAL A 149 -0.68 0.72 7.09
N TRP A 150 -0.56 0.18 5.87
CA TRP A 150 -1.15 0.77 4.67
C TRP A 150 -2.64 1.10 4.88
N ARG A 151 -3.42 0.13 5.35
CA ARG A 151 -4.86 0.30 5.65
C ARG A 151 -5.10 1.28 6.79
N ALA A 152 -4.36 1.15 7.90
CA ALA A 152 -4.50 2.04 9.06
C ALA A 152 -4.25 3.51 8.71
N LEU A 153 -3.41 3.77 7.71
CA LEU A 153 -3.12 5.10 7.19
C LEU A 153 -4.05 5.52 6.03
N GLY A 154 -5.21 4.85 5.88
CA GLY A 154 -6.24 5.20 4.91
C GLY A 154 -5.96 4.71 3.48
N GLY A 155 -5.05 3.74 3.32
CA GLY A 155 -4.83 3.09 2.04
C GLY A 155 -5.94 2.09 1.72
N VAL A 156 -6.61 2.26 0.58
CA VAL A 156 -7.55 1.26 0.04
C VAL A 156 -6.77 0.11 -0.60
N THR A 157 -7.43 -1.04 -0.76
CA THR A 157 -6.84 -2.23 -1.37
C THR A 157 -7.65 -2.69 -2.58
N GLU A 158 -7.04 -3.47 -3.46
CA GLU A 158 -7.73 -4.19 -4.53
C GLU A 158 -8.13 -5.58 -4.04
N ILE A 159 -9.22 -6.12 -4.61
CA ILE A 159 -9.69 -7.50 -4.40
C ILE A 159 -9.84 -8.18 -5.76
N GLU A 160 -9.22 -9.36 -5.91
CA GLU A 160 -9.34 -10.17 -7.12
C GLU A 160 -10.69 -10.92 -7.19
N SER A 161 -11.07 -11.38 -8.38
CA SER A 161 -12.28 -12.20 -8.59
C SER A 161 -12.37 -13.41 -7.65
N GLU A 162 -11.25 -14.10 -7.43
CA GLU A 162 -11.16 -15.23 -6.51
C GLU A 162 -11.34 -14.79 -5.06
N GLY A 163 -10.73 -13.65 -4.68
CA GLY A 163 -10.89 -13.05 -3.36
C GLY A 163 -12.32 -12.61 -3.09
N LEU A 164 -12.98 -11.97 -4.07
CA LEU A 164 -14.38 -11.56 -3.98
C LEU A 164 -15.29 -12.77 -3.74
N ARG A 165 -15.15 -13.83 -4.53
CA ARG A 165 -15.89 -15.08 -4.37
C ARG A 165 -15.66 -15.69 -2.99
N HIS A 166 -14.40 -15.76 -2.56
CA HIS A 166 -14.04 -16.31 -1.27
C HIS A 166 -14.64 -15.52 -0.11
N VAL A 167 -14.54 -14.21 -0.14
CA VAL A 167 -15.09 -13.35 0.94
C VAL A 167 -16.61 -13.48 1.02
N LEU A 168 -17.32 -13.38 -0.09
CA LEU A 168 -18.78 -13.44 -0.08
C LEU A 168 -19.32 -14.83 0.33
N ALA A 169 -18.52 -15.89 0.16
CA ALA A 169 -18.89 -17.24 0.61
C ALA A 169 -18.58 -17.50 2.08
N ASN A 170 -17.60 -16.80 2.69
CA ASN A 170 -17.04 -17.18 3.99
C ASN A 170 -17.07 -16.06 5.04
N ASP A 171 -17.36 -14.82 4.67
CA ASP A 171 -17.42 -13.67 5.58
C ASP A 171 -18.83 -13.04 5.54
N PRO A 172 -19.77 -13.51 6.38
CA PRO A 172 -21.14 -12.99 6.40
C PRO A 172 -21.23 -11.55 6.92
N THR A 173 -20.16 -11.02 7.52
CA THR A 173 -20.10 -9.63 8.01
C THR A 173 -19.65 -8.64 6.94
N ALA A 174 -19.10 -9.13 5.83
CA ALA A 174 -18.62 -8.27 4.75
C ALA A 174 -19.77 -7.45 4.14
N VAL A 175 -19.51 -6.16 3.95
CA VAL A 175 -20.44 -5.22 3.35
C VAL A 175 -20.04 -4.96 1.90
N VAL A 176 -20.96 -5.18 0.97
CA VAL A 176 -20.76 -4.84 -0.45
C VAL A 176 -21.40 -3.50 -0.73
N ILE A 177 -20.65 -2.61 -1.36
CA ILE A 177 -21.12 -1.29 -1.81
C ILE A 177 -21.10 -1.26 -3.33
N ASP A 178 -22.23 -0.95 -3.94
CA ASP A 178 -22.35 -0.68 -5.37
C ASP A 178 -22.27 0.83 -5.60
N ALA A 179 -21.20 1.26 -6.26
CA ALA A 179 -20.90 2.66 -6.53
C ALA A 179 -21.62 3.21 -7.78
N ARG A 180 -22.34 2.34 -8.51
CA ARG A 180 -23.06 2.75 -9.71
C ARG A 180 -24.26 3.63 -9.39
N GLU A 181 -24.77 4.30 -10.41
CA GLU A 181 -25.93 5.18 -10.23
C GLU A 181 -27.19 4.38 -9.85
N PRO A 182 -28.17 5.00 -9.18
CA PRO A 182 -29.35 4.29 -8.66
C PRO A 182 -30.15 3.51 -9.69
N GLU A 183 -30.17 3.96 -10.94
CA GLU A 183 -30.82 3.28 -12.06
C GLU A 183 -30.14 1.95 -12.39
N GLU A 184 -28.80 1.95 -12.46
CA GLU A 184 -28.00 0.75 -12.74
C GLU A 184 -28.09 -0.25 -11.56
N TYR A 185 -28.05 0.27 -10.34
CA TYR A 185 -28.23 -0.54 -9.13
C TYR A 185 -29.60 -1.24 -9.11
N ARG A 186 -30.69 -0.52 -9.43
CA ARG A 186 -32.06 -1.08 -9.48
C ARG A 186 -32.25 -2.08 -10.63
N ALA A 187 -31.50 -1.92 -11.73
CA ALA A 187 -31.51 -2.86 -12.84
C ALA A 187 -30.85 -4.22 -12.50
N GLY A 188 -30.05 -4.27 -11.44
CA GLY A 188 -29.41 -5.47 -10.93
C GLY A 188 -28.08 -5.16 -10.24
N THR A 189 -27.83 -5.85 -9.11
CA THR A 189 -26.62 -5.68 -8.30
C THR A 189 -26.14 -7.01 -7.74
N LEU A 190 -25.01 -7.00 -7.01
CA LEU A 190 -24.51 -8.18 -6.31
C LEU A 190 -25.40 -8.50 -5.09
N PRO A 191 -25.42 -9.77 -4.65
CA PRO A 191 -26.20 -10.17 -3.47
C PRO A 191 -25.89 -9.30 -2.24
N ASN A 192 -26.91 -8.80 -1.57
CA ASN A 192 -26.85 -7.96 -0.38
C ASN A 192 -26.05 -6.65 -0.53
N ALA A 193 -25.72 -6.24 -1.75
CA ALA A 193 -25.05 -4.97 -1.99
C ALA A 193 -25.94 -3.78 -1.59
N ARG A 194 -25.31 -2.72 -1.09
CA ARG A 194 -25.94 -1.45 -0.73
C ARG A 194 -25.44 -0.37 -1.67
N ASN A 195 -26.31 0.53 -2.09
CA ASN A 195 -25.93 1.55 -3.07
C ASN A 195 -25.37 2.79 -2.39
N ILE A 196 -24.19 3.20 -2.81
CA ILE A 196 -23.60 4.51 -2.53
C ILE A 196 -23.13 5.10 -3.86
N PRO A 197 -24.03 5.77 -4.60
CA PRO A 197 -23.73 6.23 -5.95
C PRO A 197 -22.59 7.24 -5.98
N ARG A 198 -21.67 7.06 -6.93
CA ARG A 198 -20.49 7.92 -7.10
C ARG A 198 -20.85 9.40 -7.23
N SER A 199 -21.96 9.72 -7.90
CA SER A 199 -22.43 11.10 -8.12
C SER A 199 -22.78 11.83 -6.83
N GLY A 200 -23.20 11.09 -5.80
CA GLY A 200 -23.52 11.65 -4.47
C GLY A 200 -22.34 11.75 -3.51
N VAL A 201 -21.18 11.18 -3.85
CA VAL A 201 -19.97 11.20 -3.01
C VAL A 201 -19.24 12.52 -3.24
N LEU A 202 -19.17 13.34 -2.19
CA LEU A 202 -18.50 14.63 -2.18
C LEU A 202 -17.10 14.53 -1.58
N GLU A 203 -16.24 15.50 -1.92
CA GLU A 203 -14.96 15.66 -1.24
C GLU A 203 -15.17 16.18 0.19
N GLY A 204 -14.35 15.67 1.11
CA GLY A 204 -14.44 16.02 2.52
C GLY A 204 -14.83 14.83 3.38
N LYS A 205 -15.00 15.10 4.66
CA LYS A 205 -15.40 14.14 5.70
C LYS A 205 -16.81 14.47 6.20
N ASP A 206 -17.60 13.45 6.49
CA ASP A 206 -18.98 13.61 6.97
C ASP A 206 -19.89 14.42 6.03
N VAL A 207 -19.75 14.24 4.71
CA VAL A 207 -20.53 14.98 3.70
C VAL A 207 -21.17 14.07 2.66
N GLY A 208 -22.16 14.60 1.95
CA GLY A 208 -22.79 13.96 0.80
C GLY A 208 -23.41 12.59 1.11
N GLU A 209 -23.30 11.68 0.15
CA GLU A 209 -23.90 10.35 0.24
C GLU A 209 -23.21 9.46 1.29
N VAL A 210 -21.91 9.67 1.55
CA VAL A 210 -21.19 8.92 2.60
C VAL A 210 -21.77 9.25 3.97
N ARG A 211 -22.05 10.53 4.26
CA ARG A 211 -22.74 10.93 5.51
C ARG A 211 -24.11 10.26 5.62
N ARG A 212 -24.92 10.30 4.56
CA ARG A 212 -26.24 9.63 4.57
C ARG A 212 -26.12 8.13 4.82
N ALA A 213 -25.14 7.47 4.19
CA ALA A 213 -24.92 6.04 4.34
C ALA A 213 -24.47 5.63 5.76
N LYS A 214 -23.79 6.53 6.49
CA LYS A 214 -23.51 6.35 7.91
C LYS A 214 -24.77 6.46 8.76
N ASP A 215 -25.61 7.46 8.49
CA ASP A 215 -26.80 7.77 9.27
C ASP A 215 -27.93 6.73 9.06
N ASP A 216 -28.05 6.14 7.87
CA ASP A 216 -29.10 5.19 7.50
C ASP A 216 -28.71 3.70 7.60
N GLY A 217 -27.50 3.41 8.09
CA GLY A 217 -27.04 2.05 8.36
C GLY A 217 -26.53 1.29 7.14
N ARG A 218 -26.32 1.95 5.99
CA ARG A 218 -25.64 1.31 4.85
C ARG A 218 -24.17 1.05 5.10
N LEU A 219 -23.54 1.75 6.04
CA LEU A 219 -22.16 1.53 6.49
C LEU A 219 -22.10 0.90 7.87
N PRO A 220 -21.09 0.07 8.17
CA PRO A 220 -20.98 -0.67 9.43
C PRO A 220 -20.37 0.22 10.53
N MET A 221 -21.16 1.11 11.10
CA MET A 221 -20.74 2.11 12.09
C MET A 221 -20.31 1.52 13.44
N GLU A 222 -20.69 0.27 13.74
CA GLU A 222 -20.33 -0.41 14.99
C GLU A 222 -18.89 -0.92 14.99
N ASP A 223 -18.36 -1.29 13.80
CA ASP A 223 -16.98 -1.75 13.65
C ASP A 223 -16.37 -1.24 12.34
N HIS A 224 -15.50 -0.25 12.46
CA HIS A 224 -14.76 0.35 11.34
C HIS A 224 -13.71 -0.60 10.70
N ASN A 225 -13.47 -1.78 11.29
CA ASN A 225 -12.63 -2.83 10.68
C ASN A 225 -13.45 -3.85 9.88
N THR A 226 -14.79 -3.77 9.92
CA THR A 226 -15.64 -4.58 9.05
C THR A 226 -15.18 -4.44 7.61
N ARG A 227 -15.09 -5.57 6.91
CA ARG A 227 -14.69 -5.58 5.51
C ARG A 227 -15.73 -4.90 4.64
N ILE A 228 -15.31 -3.92 3.87
CA ILE A 228 -16.12 -3.25 2.85
C ILE A 228 -15.51 -3.53 1.48
N ILE A 229 -16.32 -4.01 0.55
CA ILE A 229 -15.93 -4.24 -0.85
C ILE A 229 -16.76 -3.30 -1.71
N VAL A 230 -16.08 -2.48 -2.50
CA VAL A 230 -16.73 -1.55 -3.42
C VAL A 230 -16.63 -2.08 -4.85
N VAL A 231 -17.77 -2.22 -5.51
CA VAL A 231 -17.87 -2.50 -6.95
C VAL A 231 -18.41 -1.27 -7.68
N GLY A 232 -18.10 -1.13 -8.95
CA GLY A 232 -18.54 0.01 -9.76
C GLY A 232 -18.62 -0.35 -11.23
N ARG A 233 -19.04 0.58 -12.08
CA ARG A 233 -19.02 0.40 -13.53
C ARG A 233 -17.62 0.09 -14.05
N ASP A 234 -16.62 0.68 -13.41
CA ASP A 234 -15.20 0.48 -13.67
C ASP A 234 -14.37 0.65 -12.38
N ALA A 235 -13.10 0.29 -12.45
CA ALA A 235 -12.15 0.42 -11.35
C ALA A 235 -12.06 1.85 -10.78
N ARG A 236 -12.15 2.87 -11.62
CA ARG A 236 -12.04 4.28 -11.20
C ARG A 236 -13.22 4.70 -10.34
N GLN A 237 -14.44 4.33 -10.75
CA GLN A 237 -15.64 4.61 -9.99
C GLN A 237 -15.63 3.91 -8.63
N ALA A 238 -15.32 2.61 -8.62
CA ALA A 238 -15.22 1.81 -7.39
C ALA A 238 -14.16 2.36 -6.44
N ARG A 239 -12.96 2.63 -6.94
CA ARG A 239 -11.84 3.18 -6.17
C ARG A 239 -12.18 4.54 -5.54
N TYR A 240 -12.82 5.44 -6.29
CA TYR A 240 -13.18 6.76 -5.78
C TYR A 240 -14.09 6.67 -4.55
N VAL A 241 -15.10 5.81 -4.58
CA VAL A 241 -16.00 5.59 -3.45
C VAL A 241 -15.24 4.90 -2.30
N ALA A 242 -14.41 3.90 -2.59
CA ALA A 242 -13.58 3.23 -1.59
C ALA A 242 -12.66 4.21 -0.84
N GLU A 243 -12.00 5.12 -1.56
CA GLU A 243 -11.15 6.17 -0.96
C GLU A 243 -11.97 7.15 -0.10
N ALA A 244 -13.20 7.46 -0.48
CA ALA A 244 -14.08 8.27 0.34
C ALA A 244 -14.44 7.58 1.67
N LEU A 245 -14.72 6.27 1.63
CA LEU A 245 -14.99 5.47 2.83
C LEU A 245 -13.74 5.38 3.73
N ALA A 246 -12.56 5.17 3.15
CA ALA A 246 -11.32 5.12 3.92
C ALA A 246 -11.02 6.44 4.64
N ARG A 247 -11.40 7.60 4.07
CA ARG A 247 -11.30 8.91 4.75
C ARG A 247 -12.20 9.02 5.98
N GLU A 248 -13.27 8.24 6.07
CA GLU A 248 -14.15 8.13 7.23
C GLU A 248 -13.66 7.14 8.29
N ALA A 249 -12.39 6.75 8.21
CA ALA A 249 -11.73 5.79 9.10
C ALA A 249 -12.27 4.35 9.02
N PHE A 250 -12.86 3.94 7.90
CA PHE A 250 -13.04 2.52 7.61
C PHE A 250 -11.72 1.93 7.15
N HIS A 251 -11.14 1.02 7.95
CA HIS A 251 -9.76 0.55 7.75
C HIS A 251 -9.63 -0.70 6.89
N ASN A 252 -10.75 -1.32 6.50
CA ASN A 252 -10.74 -2.55 5.71
C ASN A 252 -11.56 -2.42 4.44
N VAL A 253 -11.23 -1.37 3.65
CA VAL A 253 -11.92 -1.08 2.39
C VAL A 253 -11.11 -1.59 1.21
N SER A 254 -11.74 -2.44 0.40
CA SER A 254 -11.22 -2.90 -0.88
C SER A 254 -12.14 -2.47 -2.01
N TYR A 255 -11.61 -2.35 -3.21
CA TYR A 255 -12.42 -2.16 -4.42
C TYR A 255 -12.09 -3.23 -5.46
N PHE A 256 -13.06 -3.55 -6.29
CA PHE A 256 -12.89 -4.48 -7.41
C PHE A 256 -12.30 -3.70 -8.61
N PRO A 257 -11.13 -4.09 -9.14
CA PRO A 257 -10.38 -3.27 -10.10
C PRO A 257 -10.81 -3.46 -11.56
N ALA A 258 -12.06 -3.91 -11.79
CA ALA A 258 -12.60 -4.16 -13.13
C ALA A 258 -14.06 -3.70 -13.25
N SER A 259 -14.79 -4.15 -14.27
CA SER A 259 -16.18 -3.78 -14.48
C SER A 259 -17.14 -4.47 -13.50
N PHE A 260 -18.34 -3.92 -13.37
CA PHE A 260 -19.41 -4.56 -12.60
C PHE A 260 -19.78 -5.94 -13.16
N GLU A 261 -19.81 -6.07 -14.47
CA GLU A 261 -20.11 -7.32 -15.18
C GLU A 261 -19.10 -8.41 -14.84
N GLU A 262 -17.81 -8.06 -14.73
CA GLU A 262 -16.74 -8.97 -14.29
C GLU A 262 -16.90 -9.36 -12.82
N SER A 263 -17.28 -8.41 -11.95
CA SER A 263 -17.55 -8.71 -10.54
C SER A 263 -18.75 -9.67 -10.40
N ALA A 264 -19.79 -9.48 -11.18
CA ALA A 264 -20.96 -10.37 -11.21
C ALA A 264 -20.62 -11.74 -11.81
N ALA A 265 -19.78 -11.77 -12.87
CA ALA A 265 -19.30 -13.01 -13.48
C ALA A 265 -18.44 -13.83 -12.51
N ALA A 266 -17.64 -13.17 -11.66
CA ALA A 266 -16.82 -13.83 -10.65
C ALA A 266 -17.64 -14.66 -9.65
N LEU A 267 -18.92 -14.33 -9.45
CA LEU A 267 -19.81 -15.03 -8.52
C LEU A 267 -20.61 -16.18 -9.16
N ARG A 268 -20.58 -16.32 -10.49
CA ARG A 268 -21.25 -17.44 -11.16
C ARG A 268 -20.52 -18.74 -10.84
N PRO A 269 -21.23 -19.85 -10.64
CA PRO A 269 -20.60 -21.16 -10.56
C PRO A 269 -19.76 -21.38 -11.83
N SER A 270 -18.53 -21.91 -11.68
CA SER A 270 -17.74 -22.33 -12.84
C SER A 270 -18.52 -23.41 -13.59
N GLU A 271 -18.99 -23.12 -14.80
CA GLU A 271 -19.52 -24.14 -15.68
C GLU A 271 -18.39 -25.12 -16.02
N GLY A 272 -18.39 -26.29 -15.39
CA GLY A 272 -17.48 -27.39 -15.76
C GLY A 272 -16.55 -27.91 -14.68
N ALA A 273 -17.07 -28.28 -13.52
CA ALA A 273 -16.43 -29.27 -12.65
C ALA A 273 -17.43 -30.45 -12.51
N GLY A 274 -17.61 -31.16 -13.59
CA GLY A 274 -18.30 -32.43 -13.65
C GLY A 274 -17.32 -33.54 -13.97
#